data_988a9fd43c0973320dbb4d3cdb921c14
#
_entry.id   988a9fd43c0973320dbb4d3cdb921c14
#
_cell.length_a   1.000
_cell.length_b   1.000
_cell.length_c   1.000
_cell.angle_alpha   90.00
_cell.angle_beta   90.00
_cell.angle_gamma   90.00
#
_symmetry.space_group_name_H-M   'P 1'
#
loop_
_entity.id
_entity.type
_entity.pdbx_description
1 polymer ?
#
loop_
_entity_poly.entity_id
_entity_poly.type
_entity_poly.pdbx_seq_one_letter_code
_entity_poly.pdbx_strand_id
1 'polypeptide(L)'
;MKKILIIEDEEVLINVLKKKLVREGYNISIAKNGVDGLVKMKKDKPDLILLDIIMPEKGGFEVMEEMAKDEDLKDIPIIIISNSGQPVEIDRAKGLGADDWLVKTEFDPQEVLDKVIKQIGK
;
A
#
# COMPACT_ATOMS: atom_id res chain seq x y z
N MET A 1 13.64 10.93 -6.78
CA MET A 1 13.14 10.35 -5.53
C MET A 1 11.82 9.62 -5.80
N LYS A 2 11.75 8.37 -5.39
CA LYS A 2 10.56 7.56 -5.66
C LYS A 2 9.45 7.87 -4.68
N LYS A 3 8.21 7.80 -5.16
CA LYS A 3 7.01 8.17 -4.41
C LYS A 3 6.28 6.93 -3.91
N ILE A 4 5.94 6.91 -2.63
CA ILE A 4 5.13 5.85 -2.02
C ILE A 4 3.89 6.48 -1.41
N LEU A 5 2.72 5.94 -1.74
CA LEU A 5 1.46 6.33 -1.13
C LEU A 5 1.09 5.27 -0.09
N ILE A 6 0.90 5.69 1.15
CA ILE A 6 0.43 4.82 2.23
C ILE A 6 -1.05 5.08 2.44
N ILE A 7 -1.88 4.05 2.23
CA ILE A 7 -3.33 4.13 2.46
C ILE A 7 -3.63 3.30 3.71
N GLU A 8 -3.78 3.97 4.84
CA GLU A 8 -3.86 3.37 6.16
C GLU A 8 -4.48 4.38 7.13
N ASP A 9 -5.31 3.93 8.08
CA ASP A 9 -5.94 4.83 9.05
C ASP A 9 -5.37 4.75 10.47
N GLU A 10 -4.51 3.78 10.77
CA GLU A 10 -3.88 3.68 12.08
C GLU A 10 -2.67 4.60 12.21
N GLU A 11 -2.81 5.66 13.02
CA GLU A 11 -1.77 6.68 13.18
C GLU A 11 -0.41 6.13 13.61
N VAL A 12 -0.40 5.18 14.54
CA VAL A 12 0.86 4.59 15.02
C VAL A 12 1.59 3.89 13.89
N LEU A 13 0.88 3.10 13.11
CA LEU A 13 1.47 2.37 11.99
C LEU A 13 1.95 3.33 10.90
N ILE A 14 1.14 4.34 10.58
CA ILE A 14 1.51 5.36 9.59
C ILE A 14 2.85 6.01 9.97
N ASN A 15 2.98 6.41 11.25
CA ASN A 15 4.19 7.08 11.73
C ASN A 15 5.42 6.18 11.66
N VAL A 16 5.28 4.90 12.00
CA VAL A 16 6.37 3.94 11.94
C VAL A 16 6.84 3.75 10.48
N LEU A 17 5.90 3.53 9.58
CA LEU A 17 6.21 3.33 8.16
C LEU A 17 6.81 4.57 7.53
N LYS A 18 6.19 5.73 7.77
CA LYS A 18 6.67 7.00 7.23
C LYS A 18 8.09 7.29 7.67
N LYS A 19 8.35 7.16 8.97
CA LYS A 19 9.67 7.44 9.53
C LYS A 19 10.74 6.56 8.88
N LYS A 20 10.46 5.27 8.76
CA LYS A 20 11.41 4.33 8.16
C LYS A 20 11.69 4.65 6.70
N LEU A 21 10.63 4.88 5.92
CA LEU A 21 10.76 5.07 4.47
C LEU A 21 11.33 6.45 4.09
N VAL A 22 10.94 7.50 4.81
CA VAL A 22 11.52 8.83 4.59
C VAL A 22 13.03 8.82 4.85
N ARG A 23 13.45 8.12 5.91
CA ARG A 23 14.88 7.99 6.24
C ARG A 23 15.67 7.36 5.09
N GLU A 24 15.02 6.48 4.33
CA GLU A 24 15.66 5.79 3.22
C GLU A 24 15.58 6.55 1.89
N GLY A 25 15.02 7.75 1.91
CA GLY A 25 15.01 8.64 0.74
C GLY A 25 13.74 8.61 -0.10
N TYR A 26 12.68 7.92 0.35
CA TYR A 26 11.41 7.91 -0.38
C TYR A 26 10.57 9.14 -0.07
N ASN A 27 9.81 9.59 -1.05
CA ASN A 27 8.82 10.66 -0.88
C ASN A 27 7.48 10.02 -0.50
N ILE A 28 7.00 10.30 0.71
CA ILE A 28 5.83 9.62 1.28
C ILE A 28 4.62 10.54 1.28
N SER A 29 3.50 10.05 0.76
CA SER A 29 2.19 10.68 0.94
C SER A 29 1.26 9.70 1.65
N ILE A 30 0.21 10.20 2.29
CA ILE A 30 -0.66 9.42 3.15
C ILE A 30 -2.12 9.71 2.84
N ALA A 31 -2.92 8.66 2.76
CA ALA A 31 -4.38 8.75 2.71
C ALA A 31 -4.94 7.83 3.80
N LYS A 32 -6.01 8.26 4.46
CA LYS A 32 -6.56 7.52 5.60
C LYS A 32 -7.79 6.67 5.25
N ASN A 33 -8.19 6.67 3.99
CA ASN A 33 -9.25 5.82 3.49
C ASN A 33 -9.07 5.60 1.99
N GLY A 34 -9.86 4.68 1.44
CA GLY A 34 -9.72 4.32 0.03
C GLY A 34 -10.14 5.40 -0.94
N VAL A 35 -11.11 6.24 -0.56
CA VAL A 35 -11.57 7.34 -1.42
C VAL A 35 -10.45 8.35 -1.63
N ASP A 36 -9.84 8.82 -0.53
CA ASP A 36 -8.72 9.76 -0.58
C ASP A 36 -7.50 9.12 -1.27
N GLY A 37 -7.30 7.82 -1.04
CA GLY A 37 -6.22 7.08 -1.68
C GLY A 37 -6.32 7.12 -3.19
N LEU A 38 -7.51 6.85 -3.72
CA LEU A 38 -7.74 6.89 -5.18
C LEU A 38 -7.54 8.29 -5.76
N VAL A 39 -8.00 9.32 -5.05
CA VAL A 39 -7.79 10.70 -5.48
C VAL A 39 -6.30 11.02 -5.56
N LYS A 40 -5.56 10.68 -4.52
CA LYS A 40 -4.11 10.97 -4.46
C LYS A 40 -3.32 10.18 -5.50
N MET A 41 -3.65 8.91 -5.72
CA MET A 41 -2.91 8.13 -6.70
C MET A 41 -3.13 8.62 -8.13
N LYS A 42 -4.33 9.10 -8.44
CA LYS A 42 -4.61 9.69 -9.76
C LYS A 42 -3.85 10.98 -9.97
N LYS A 43 -3.72 11.78 -8.92
CA LYS A 43 -3.05 13.07 -8.97
C LYS A 43 -1.53 12.93 -9.03
N ASP A 44 -0.96 12.12 -8.13
CA ASP A 44 0.49 12.06 -7.92
C ASP A 44 1.17 10.88 -8.64
N LYS A 45 0.41 9.87 -9.03
CA LYS A 45 0.91 8.65 -9.67
C LYS A 45 2.12 8.07 -8.95
N PRO A 46 1.92 7.50 -7.74
CA PRO A 46 3.03 6.97 -6.96
C PRO A 46 3.71 5.79 -7.65
N ASP A 47 4.93 5.51 -7.24
CA ASP A 47 5.68 4.37 -7.75
C ASP A 47 5.29 3.06 -7.07
N LEU A 48 4.71 3.16 -5.85
CA LEU A 48 4.26 2.02 -5.08
C LEU A 48 3.18 2.45 -4.09
N ILE A 49 2.26 1.53 -3.79
CA ILE A 49 1.21 1.75 -2.81
C ILE A 49 1.32 0.71 -1.70
N LEU A 50 1.32 1.18 -0.44
CA LEU A 50 1.13 0.35 0.74
C LEU A 50 -0.34 0.51 1.13
N LEU A 51 -1.09 -0.59 1.13
CA LEU A 51 -2.54 -0.56 1.19
C LEU A 51 -3.10 -1.44 2.29
N ASP A 52 -3.84 -0.84 3.23
CA ASP A 52 -4.61 -1.59 4.21
C ASP A 52 -5.90 -2.11 3.57
N ILE A 53 -6.38 -3.25 4.04
CA ILE A 53 -7.60 -3.87 3.52
C ILE A 53 -8.85 -3.29 4.17
N ILE A 54 -8.84 -3.13 5.50
CA ILE A 54 -10.02 -2.68 6.25
C ILE A 54 -9.88 -1.23 6.65
N MET A 55 -10.63 -0.36 6.00
CA MET A 55 -10.62 1.07 6.24
C MET A 55 -12.03 1.65 6.14
N PRO A 56 -12.29 2.81 6.76
CA PRO A 56 -13.58 3.48 6.60
C PRO A 56 -13.79 3.94 5.15
N GLU A 57 -15.02 4.08 4.77
CA GLU A 57 -15.53 4.55 3.49
C GLU A 57 -15.28 3.59 2.32
N LYS A 58 -14.02 3.27 2.00
CA LYS A 58 -13.68 2.36 0.92
C LYS A 58 -12.48 1.51 1.34
N GLY A 59 -12.65 0.21 1.35
CA GLY A 59 -11.61 -0.73 1.75
C GLY A 59 -10.60 -1.05 0.64
N GLY A 60 -9.56 -1.79 1.01
CA GLY A 60 -8.46 -2.07 0.09
C GLY A 60 -8.85 -2.91 -1.12
N PHE A 61 -9.73 -3.90 -0.98
CA PHE A 61 -10.15 -4.69 -2.13
C PHE A 61 -10.89 -3.84 -3.14
N GLU A 62 -11.75 -2.92 -2.67
CA GLU A 62 -12.46 -2.00 -3.55
C GLU A 62 -11.50 -1.05 -4.28
N VAL A 63 -10.47 -0.57 -3.58
CA VAL A 63 -9.43 0.26 -4.19
C VAL A 63 -8.75 -0.50 -5.31
N MET A 64 -8.36 -1.75 -5.06
CA MET A 64 -7.70 -2.57 -6.07
C MET A 64 -8.60 -2.86 -7.28
N GLU A 65 -9.88 -3.08 -7.04
CA GLU A 65 -10.84 -3.30 -8.13
C GLU A 65 -10.92 -2.07 -9.06
N GLU A 66 -10.94 -0.87 -8.47
CA GLU A 66 -10.96 0.36 -9.26
C GLU A 66 -9.64 0.60 -9.98
N MET A 67 -8.50 0.33 -9.32
CA MET A 67 -7.19 0.45 -9.96
C MET A 67 -7.08 -0.47 -11.18
N ALA A 68 -7.59 -1.70 -11.06
CA ALA A 68 -7.51 -2.68 -12.14
C ALA A 68 -8.24 -2.22 -13.42
N LYS A 69 -9.22 -1.34 -13.28
CA LYS A 69 -9.99 -0.82 -14.40
C LYS A 69 -9.42 0.48 -14.99
N ASP A 70 -8.38 1.02 -14.39
CA ASP A 70 -7.79 2.30 -14.79
C ASP A 70 -6.44 2.07 -15.44
N GLU A 71 -6.30 2.43 -16.70
CA GLU A 71 -5.08 2.21 -17.48
C GLU A 71 -3.85 2.89 -16.85
N ASP A 72 -4.05 4.02 -16.17
CA ASP A 72 -2.96 4.76 -15.55
C ASP A 72 -2.55 4.19 -14.20
N LEU A 73 -3.41 3.39 -13.55
CA LEU A 73 -3.20 2.92 -12.19
C LEU A 73 -2.93 1.42 -12.09
N LYS A 74 -3.38 0.64 -13.07
CA LYS A 74 -3.38 -0.82 -12.97
C LYS A 74 -2.00 -1.46 -12.80
N ASP A 75 -0.95 -0.79 -13.23
CA ASP A 75 0.41 -1.34 -13.18
C ASP A 75 1.22 -0.84 -11.98
N ILE A 76 0.65 0.00 -11.12
CA ILE A 76 1.35 0.46 -9.92
C ILE A 76 1.50 -0.71 -8.93
N PRO A 77 2.71 -1.03 -8.48
CA PRO A 77 2.91 -2.10 -7.50
C PRO A 77 2.17 -1.85 -6.19
N ILE A 78 1.56 -2.90 -5.65
CA ILE A 78 0.78 -2.84 -4.41
C ILE A 78 1.32 -3.85 -3.41
N ILE A 79 1.64 -3.37 -2.20
CA ILE A 79 1.94 -4.22 -1.06
C ILE A 79 0.81 -4.06 -0.06
N ILE A 80 0.13 -5.17 0.25
CA ILE A 80 -0.97 -5.15 1.22
C ILE A 80 -0.42 -5.22 2.63
N ILE A 81 -1.00 -4.43 3.54
CA ILE A 81 -0.73 -4.51 4.97
C ILE A 81 -2.07 -4.79 5.66
N SER A 82 -2.18 -5.94 6.33
CA SER A 82 -3.44 -6.37 6.91
C SER A 82 -3.23 -7.08 8.25
N ASN A 83 -4.27 -7.10 9.09
CA ASN A 83 -4.27 -7.90 10.31
C ASN A 83 -4.43 -9.39 10.02
N SER A 84 -4.81 -9.77 8.83
CA SER A 84 -5.10 -11.15 8.46
C SER A 84 -4.02 -11.72 7.54
N GLY A 85 -3.66 -12.98 7.79
CA GLY A 85 -2.81 -13.77 6.89
C GLY A 85 -3.59 -14.93 6.26
N GLN A 86 -4.90 -14.85 6.18
CA GLN A 86 -5.75 -15.90 5.65
C GLN A 86 -5.46 -16.18 4.17
N PRO A 87 -5.21 -17.44 3.77
CA PRO A 87 -4.91 -17.75 2.37
C PRO A 87 -5.96 -17.28 1.37
N VAL A 88 -7.24 -17.33 1.75
CA VAL A 88 -8.34 -16.88 0.87
C VAL A 88 -8.21 -15.39 0.55
N GLU A 89 -7.88 -14.58 1.54
CA GLU A 89 -7.73 -13.13 1.35
C GLU A 89 -6.47 -12.81 0.56
N ILE A 90 -5.38 -13.52 0.83
CA ILE A 90 -4.12 -13.36 0.09
C ILE A 90 -4.34 -13.71 -1.38
N ASP A 91 -5.04 -14.80 -1.66
CA ASP A 91 -5.31 -15.23 -3.03
C ASP A 91 -6.20 -14.22 -3.77
N ARG A 92 -7.21 -13.66 -3.07
CA ARG A 92 -8.06 -12.62 -3.64
C ARG A 92 -7.24 -11.38 -4.00
N ALA A 93 -6.36 -10.96 -3.09
CA ALA A 93 -5.50 -9.80 -3.34
C ALA A 93 -4.58 -10.01 -4.53
N LYS A 94 -3.97 -11.19 -4.63
CA LYS A 94 -3.11 -11.54 -5.77
C LYS A 94 -3.88 -11.51 -7.08
N GLY A 95 -5.11 -12.03 -7.08
CA GLY A 95 -5.97 -12.00 -8.25
C GLY A 95 -6.35 -10.59 -8.68
N LEU A 96 -6.35 -9.64 -7.77
CA LEU A 96 -6.63 -8.23 -8.04
C LEU A 96 -5.38 -7.41 -8.34
N GLY A 97 -4.19 -8.03 -8.31
CA GLY A 97 -2.97 -7.36 -8.70
C GLY A 97 -2.00 -7.01 -7.58
N ALA A 98 -2.23 -7.49 -6.36
CA ALA A 98 -1.29 -7.26 -5.26
C ALA A 98 0.02 -8.02 -5.51
N ASP A 99 1.13 -7.36 -5.28
CA ASP A 99 2.46 -7.91 -5.51
C ASP A 99 3.05 -8.58 -4.27
N ASP A 100 2.61 -8.15 -3.08
CA ASP A 100 3.09 -8.73 -1.83
C ASP A 100 2.08 -8.49 -0.71
N TRP A 101 2.31 -9.13 0.44
CA TRP A 101 1.40 -9.10 1.60
C TRP A 101 2.20 -9.08 2.89
N LEU A 102 1.84 -8.19 3.82
CA LEU A 102 2.42 -8.10 5.15
C LEU A 102 1.32 -8.20 6.20
N VAL A 103 1.57 -8.96 7.27
CA VAL A 103 0.63 -9.06 8.40
C VAL A 103 1.04 -8.05 9.46
N LYS A 104 0.12 -7.15 9.84
CA LYS A 104 0.40 -6.00 10.73
C LYS A 104 1.06 -6.38 12.05
N THR A 105 0.72 -7.54 12.61
CA THR A 105 1.22 -7.97 13.91
C THR A 105 2.51 -8.78 13.83
N GLU A 106 3.02 -9.06 12.64
CA GLU A 106 4.12 -10.00 12.44
C GLU A 106 5.31 -9.44 11.67
N PHE A 107 5.27 -8.21 11.20
CA PHE A 107 6.39 -7.64 10.46
C PHE A 107 7.15 -6.61 11.30
N ASP A 108 8.38 -6.34 10.90
CA ASP A 108 9.13 -5.20 11.40
C ASP A 108 9.35 -4.18 10.27
N PRO A 109 9.74 -2.93 10.61
CA PRO A 109 9.94 -1.90 9.58
C PRO A 109 10.98 -2.26 8.53
N GLN A 110 11.99 -3.05 8.88
CA GLN A 110 13.00 -3.49 7.91
C GLN A 110 12.41 -4.41 6.87
N GLU A 111 11.47 -5.27 7.25
CA GLU A 111 10.79 -6.16 6.32
C GLU A 111 9.99 -5.37 5.28
N VAL A 112 9.33 -4.29 5.71
CA VAL A 112 8.60 -3.40 4.80
C VAL A 112 9.58 -2.78 3.81
N LEU A 113 10.70 -2.26 4.29
CA LEU A 113 11.71 -1.66 3.43
C LEU A 113 12.25 -2.66 2.41
N ASP A 114 12.55 -3.88 2.85
CA ASP A 114 13.05 -4.93 1.97
C ASP A 114 12.07 -5.25 0.83
N LYS A 115 10.78 -5.30 1.14
CA LYS A 115 9.76 -5.55 0.14
C LYS A 115 9.57 -4.37 -0.81
N VAL A 116 9.66 -3.15 -0.30
CA VAL A 116 9.62 -1.95 -1.14
C VAL A 116 10.79 -1.94 -2.13
N ILE A 117 12.00 -2.19 -1.64
CA ILE A 117 13.21 -2.23 -2.48
C ILE A 117 13.08 -3.31 -3.56
N LYS A 118 12.53 -4.46 -3.20
CA LYS A 118 12.32 -5.56 -4.15
C LYS A 118 11.41 -5.14 -5.31
N GLN A 119 10.39 -4.34 -5.03
CA GLN A 119 9.43 -3.92 -6.04
C GLN A 119 9.91 -2.75 -6.90
N ILE A 120 10.50 -1.74 -6.29
CA ILE A 120 10.81 -0.49 -7.02
C ILE A 120 12.28 -0.04 -6.87
N GLY A 121 13.07 -0.69 -6.04
CA GLY A 121 14.43 -0.26 -5.75
C GLY A 121 14.48 1.00 -4.90
N LYS A 122 15.60 1.58 -4.78
CA LYS A 122 15.77 2.82 -4.01
C LYS A 122 15.65 4.09 -4.84
#